data_a417d18571859cd2ed6de6def2adbec2
#
_entry.id   a417d18571859cd2ed6de6def2adbec2
#
_cell.length_a   1.000
_cell.length_b   1.000
_cell.length_c   1.000
_cell.angle_alpha   90.00
_cell.angle_beta   90.00
_cell.angle_gamma   90.00
#
_symmetry.space_group_name_H-M   'P 1'
#
loop_
_entity.id
_entity.type
_entity.pdbx_description
1 polymer ?
#
loop_
_entity_poly.entity_id
_entity_poly.type
_entity_poly.pdbx_seq_one_letter_code
_entity_poly.pdbx_strand_id
1 'polypeptide(L)'
;MTSALHAALADRAPLWGGWVTGPTVLGPEEFARAGYDYVGFDAQHSYLDDADIAAMLRHTEHLPIATAVRLPNADAAPIGRVLDAGADAVIIALIETAEQAAAAVAATRYPPXGRDLAGLESRADVFAMIETAAALGDVERICAVPGLAGIYVGPVDLAISMGVDVSESTTHPDLLAAMTRIRGAAAEAGVIAAVHGGSGAAGAVLAGLGFQMITLAAESQALRRGALEHLDEARGR
;
A
#
# COMPACT_ATOMS: atom_id res chain seq x y z
N MET A 1 14.65 8.92 -12.02
CA MET A 1 13.69 8.20 -12.89
C MET A 1 12.41 7.98 -12.09
N THR A 2 11.26 8.12 -12.75
CA THR A 2 9.94 7.95 -12.12
C THR A 2 9.69 6.46 -11.86
N SER A 3 9.11 6.10 -10.72
CA SER A 3 8.77 4.71 -10.38
C SER A 3 7.65 4.17 -11.30
N ALA A 4 7.48 2.85 -11.31
CA ALA A 4 6.40 2.21 -12.07
C ALA A 4 5.02 2.70 -11.62
N LEU A 5 4.84 2.86 -10.29
CA LEU A 5 3.58 3.38 -9.73
C LEU A 5 3.31 4.83 -10.14
N HIS A 6 4.30 5.71 -10.05
CA HIS A 6 4.16 7.11 -10.48
C HIS A 6 3.84 7.21 -11.96
N ALA A 7 4.51 6.40 -12.79
CA ALA A 7 4.25 6.39 -14.23
C ALA A 7 2.81 5.95 -14.52
N ALA A 8 2.35 4.90 -13.84
CA ALA A 8 0.97 4.41 -14.01
C ALA A 8 -0.06 5.45 -13.59
N LEU A 9 0.19 6.17 -12.48
CA LEU A 9 -0.73 7.22 -12.00
C LEU A 9 -0.84 8.40 -12.96
N ALA A 10 0.25 8.69 -13.69
CA ALA A 10 0.22 9.76 -14.70
C ALA A 10 -0.69 9.41 -15.88
N ASP A 11 -0.77 8.12 -16.22
CA ASP A 11 -1.59 7.64 -17.33
C ASP A 11 -3.05 7.41 -16.94
N ARG A 12 -3.28 6.88 -15.74
CA ARG A 12 -4.63 6.52 -15.28
C ARG A 12 -4.70 6.53 -13.75
N ALA A 13 -5.74 7.13 -13.22
CA ALA A 13 -6.04 7.10 -11.80
C ALA A 13 -7.56 6.91 -11.65
N PRO A 14 -8.03 6.17 -10.63
CA PRO A 14 -7.21 5.50 -9.60
C PRO A 14 -6.59 4.19 -10.09
N LEU A 15 -5.50 3.77 -9.42
CA LEU A 15 -4.91 2.45 -9.60
C LEU A 15 -5.58 1.45 -8.65
N TRP A 16 -5.87 0.26 -9.17
CA TRP A 16 -6.54 -0.79 -8.42
C TRP A 16 -5.54 -1.87 -8.00
N GLY A 17 -5.53 -2.20 -6.71
CA GLY A 17 -4.56 -3.12 -6.13
C GLY A 17 -5.13 -4.41 -5.59
N GLY A 18 -4.36 -5.49 -5.71
CA GLY A 18 -4.57 -6.73 -4.98
C GLY A 18 -3.69 -6.79 -3.73
N TRP A 19 -3.96 -7.72 -2.83
CA TRP A 19 -3.21 -7.86 -1.57
C TRP A 19 -2.88 -9.34 -1.36
N VAL A 20 -1.61 -9.63 -1.03
CA VAL A 20 -1.11 -11.01 -0.89
C VAL A 20 -0.67 -11.25 0.55
N THR A 21 -1.21 -12.30 1.15
CA THR A 21 -0.95 -12.66 2.54
C THR A 21 -0.39 -14.08 2.69
N GLY A 22 -0.34 -14.85 1.60
CA GLY A 22 0.18 -16.21 1.62
C GLY A 22 1.36 -16.41 0.67
N PRO A 23 2.25 -17.37 0.94
CA PRO A 23 3.45 -17.60 0.12
C PRO A 23 3.10 -18.33 -1.18
N THR A 24 2.41 -17.64 -2.08
CA THR A 24 1.99 -18.18 -3.36
C THR A 24 2.18 -17.16 -4.48
N VAL A 25 2.73 -17.61 -5.58
CA VAL A 25 2.87 -16.78 -6.79
C VAL A 25 1.55 -16.67 -7.56
N LEU A 26 0.59 -17.54 -7.28
CA LEU A 26 -0.69 -17.57 -7.99
C LEU A 26 -1.48 -16.26 -7.78
N GLY A 27 -1.46 -15.72 -6.57
CA GLY A 27 -2.15 -14.46 -6.27
C GLY A 27 -1.71 -13.32 -7.18
N PRO A 28 -0.42 -12.97 -7.22
CA PRO A 28 0.08 -11.92 -8.10
C PRO A 28 -0.23 -12.19 -9.58
N GLU A 29 -0.07 -13.44 -10.05
CA GLU A 29 -0.36 -13.80 -11.45
C GLU A 29 -1.82 -13.55 -11.80
N GLU A 30 -2.73 -14.00 -10.94
CA GLU A 30 -4.18 -13.86 -11.21
C GLU A 30 -4.64 -12.40 -11.08
N PHE A 31 -4.06 -11.63 -10.17
CA PHE A 31 -4.33 -10.19 -10.12
C PHE A 31 -3.87 -9.50 -11.41
N ALA A 32 -2.67 -9.84 -11.90
CA ALA A 32 -2.17 -9.29 -13.17
C ALA A 32 -3.08 -9.68 -14.34
N ARG A 33 -3.50 -10.96 -14.42
CA ARG A 33 -4.42 -11.43 -15.47
C ARG A 33 -5.78 -10.75 -15.42
N ALA A 34 -6.25 -10.42 -14.21
CA ALA A 34 -7.53 -9.74 -14.01
C ALA A 34 -7.45 -8.23 -14.34
N GLY A 35 -6.24 -7.72 -14.60
CA GLY A 35 -6.05 -6.31 -14.97
C GLY A 35 -5.85 -5.36 -13.80
N TYR A 36 -5.41 -5.87 -12.66
CA TYR A 36 -5.02 -5.01 -11.54
C TYR A 36 -3.72 -4.27 -11.87
N ASP A 37 -3.57 -3.07 -11.33
CA ASP A 37 -2.44 -2.19 -11.60
C ASP A 37 -1.24 -2.46 -10.70
N TYR A 38 -1.50 -2.90 -9.47
CA TYR A 38 -0.43 -3.23 -8.52
C TYR A 38 -0.85 -4.36 -7.58
N VAL A 39 0.14 -4.96 -6.92
CA VAL A 39 -0.07 -5.94 -5.88
C VAL A 39 0.77 -5.58 -4.66
N GLY A 40 0.14 -5.63 -3.48
CA GLY A 40 0.83 -5.42 -2.20
C GLY A 40 1.11 -6.77 -1.52
N PHE A 41 2.32 -6.94 -1.02
CA PHE A 41 2.72 -8.09 -0.20
C PHE A 41 2.76 -7.67 1.26
N ASP A 42 2.13 -8.42 2.12
CA ASP A 42 1.97 -8.05 3.53
C ASP A 42 3.02 -8.73 4.40
N ALA A 43 4.07 -7.99 4.81
CA ALA A 43 5.08 -8.52 5.74
C ALA A 43 4.77 -8.18 7.21
N GLN A 44 3.56 -7.68 7.49
CA GLN A 44 3.16 -7.31 8.86
C GLN A 44 2.13 -8.28 9.45
N HIS A 45 1.04 -8.55 8.74
CA HIS A 45 -0.09 -9.36 9.25
C HIS A 45 -0.40 -10.52 8.30
N SER A 46 0.60 -11.35 8.02
CA SER A 46 0.47 -12.41 7.02
C SER A 46 1.29 -13.64 7.39
N TYR A 47 1.37 -14.59 6.47
CA TYR A 47 2.20 -15.79 6.58
C TYR A 47 3.53 -15.62 5.82
N LEU A 48 3.86 -14.39 5.35
CA LEU A 48 5.04 -14.14 4.51
C LEU A 48 6.25 -13.74 5.34
N ASP A 49 7.38 -14.39 5.09
CA ASP A 49 8.67 -13.94 5.61
C ASP A 49 9.49 -13.25 4.49
N ASP A 50 10.68 -12.77 4.84
CA ASP A 50 11.56 -12.07 3.89
C ASP A 50 11.93 -12.94 2.69
N ALA A 51 12.11 -14.25 2.89
CA ALA A 51 12.47 -15.16 1.80
C ALA A 51 11.30 -15.40 0.85
N ASP A 52 10.09 -15.53 1.39
CA ASP A 52 8.86 -15.63 0.60
C ASP A 52 8.69 -14.39 -0.27
N ILE A 53 8.81 -13.21 0.34
CA ILE A 53 8.63 -11.93 -0.38
C ILE A 53 9.68 -11.79 -1.48
N ALA A 54 10.96 -12.09 -1.18
CA ALA A 54 12.02 -12.01 -2.18
C ALA A 54 11.77 -12.98 -3.35
N ALA A 55 11.29 -14.18 -3.06
CA ALA A 55 10.96 -15.17 -4.10
C ALA A 55 9.79 -14.70 -4.96
N MET A 56 8.74 -14.16 -4.34
CA MET A 56 7.55 -13.65 -5.05
C MET A 56 7.88 -12.42 -5.90
N LEU A 57 8.69 -11.49 -5.38
CA LEU A 57 9.12 -10.32 -6.15
C LEU A 57 9.88 -10.73 -7.41
N ARG A 58 10.82 -11.66 -7.29
CA ARG A 58 11.54 -12.18 -8.47
C ARG A 58 10.60 -12.88 -9.46
N HIS A 59 9.58 -13.58 -8.94
CA HIS A 59 8.60 -14.24 -9.80
C HIS A 59 7.72 -13.24 -10.53
N THR A 60 7.40 -12.12 -9.91
CA THR A 60 6.51 -11.10 -10.49
C THR A 60 7.22 -10.10 -11.40
N GLU A 61 8.55 -10.05 -11.43
CA GLU A 61 9.31 -9.03 -12.16
C GLU A 61 8.97 -8.94 -13.66
N HIS A 62 8.44 -10.01 -14.25
CA HIS A 62 8.08 -10.06 -15.66
C HIS A 62 6.57 -9.87 -15.90
N LEU A 63 5.79 -9.70 -14.85
CA LEU A 63 4.36 -9.45 -14.98
C LEU A 63 4.10 -7.94 -15.17
N PRO A 64 3.04 -7.57 -15.91
CA PRO A 64 2.71 -6.16 -16.10
C PRO A 64 1.93 -5.60 -14.88
N ILE A 65 2.52 -5.69 -13.70
CA ILE A 65 1.89 -5.26 -12.44
C ILE A 65 2.98 -4.69 -11.53
N ALA A 66 2.72 -3.53 -10.92
CA ALA A 66 3.66 -2.93 -9.97
C ALA A 66 3.57 -3.65 -8.62
N THR A 67 4.65 -3.60 -7.84
CA THR A 67 4.74 -4.29 -6.55
C THR A 67 4.95 -3.32 -5.40
N ALA A 68 4.28 -3.58 -4.27
CA ALA A 68 4.48 -2.84 -3.03
C ALA A 68 4.64 -3.85 -1.89
N VAL A 69 5.45 -3.52 -0.90
CA VAL A 69 5.61 -4.39 0.29
C VAL A 69 5.25 -3.59 1.54
N ARG A 70 4.27 -4.09 2.32
CA ARG A 70 3.97 -3.49 3.62
C ARG A 70 4.91 -4.09 4.68
N LEU A 71 5.61 -3.19 5.39
CA LEU A 71 6.57 -3.54 6.44
C LEU A 71 6.07 -3.00 7.78
N PRO A 72 6.35 -3.70 8.89
CA PRO A 72 5.77 -3.34 10.19
C PRO A 72 6.34 -2.06 10.81
N ASN A 73 7.48 -1.59 10.33
CA ASN A 73 8.13 -0.39 10.85
C ASN A 73 9.21 0.11 9.89
N ALA A 74 9.88 1.21 10.24
CA ALA A 74 10.91 1.85 9.42
C ALA A 74 12.32 1.28 9.65
N ASP A 75 12.45 0.02 10.05
CA ASP A 75 13.77 -0.62 10.21
C ASP A 75 14.48 -0.76 8.86
N ALA A 76 15.70 -0.27 8.78
CA ALA A 76 16.44 -0.21 7.53
C ALA A 76 16.75 -1.59 6.93
N ALA A 77 16.94 -2.62 7.76
CA ALA A 77 17.33 -3.94 7.25
C ALA A 77 16.20 -4.62 6.44
N PRO A 78 14.95 -4.74 6.94
CA PRO A 78 13.88 -5.27 6.09
C PRO A 78 13.58 -4.39 4.89
N ILE A 79 13.61 -3.05 5.04
CA ILE A 79 13.43 -2.13 3.90
C ILE A 79 14.47 -2.43 2.82
N GLY A 80 15.75 -2.47 3.19
CA GLY A 80 16.82 -2.75 2.22
C GLY A 80 16.63 -4.09 1.52
N ARG A 81 16.26 -5.16 2.26
CA ARG A 81 16.08 -6.49 1.68
C ARG A 81 14.98 -6.55 0.63
N VAL A 82 13.83 -5.94 0.88
CA VAL A 82 12.73 -5.98 -0.10
C VAL A 82 13.03 -5.10 -1.32
N LEU A 83 13.74 -4.00 -1.14
CA LEU A 83 14.18 -3.16 -2.25
C LEU A 83 15.25 -3.86 -3.09
N ASP A 84 16.20 -4.54 -2.46
CA ASP A 84 17.21 -5.34 -3.18
C ASP A 84 16.56 -6.51 -3.93
N ALA A 85 15.42 -6.99 -3.45
CA ALA A 85 14.64 -8.04 -4.12
C ALA A 85 13.79 -7.51 -5.29
N GLY A 86 13.68 -6.18 -5.43
CA GLY A 86 13.03 -5.57 -6.59
C GLY A 86 11.66 -4.94 -6.35
N ALA A 87 11.27 -4.68 -5.09
CA ALA A 87 10.00 -4.00 -4.81
C ALA A 87 9.97 -2.59 -5.42
N ASP A 88 8.86 -2.24 -6.08
CA ASP A 88 8.66 -0.88 -6.63
C ASP A 88 8.31 0.13 -5.54
N ALA A 89 7.70 -0.34 -4.44
CA ALA A 89 7.29 0.53 -3.34
C ALA A 89 7.36 -0.20 -2.01
N VAL A 90 7.50 0.60 -0.93
CA VAL A 90 7.32 0.11 0.45
C VAL A 90 6.21 0.93 1.13
N ILE A 91 5.38 0.25 1.91
CA ILE A 91 4.33 0.84 2.75
C ILE A 91 4.76 0.59 4.19
N ILE A 92 5.10 1.65 4.91
CA ILE A 92 5.65 1.52 6.26
C ILE A 92 4.52 1.77 7.27
N ALA A 93 4.18 0.71 8.02
CA ALA A 93 3.10 0.74 9.00
C ALA A 93 3.47 1.59 10.23
N LEU A 94 2.45 2.02 10.95
CA LEU A 94 2.57 2.69 12.26
C LEU A 94 3.41 3.97 12.25
N ILE A 95 3.36 4.72 11.16
CA ILE A 95 3.99 6.04 11.09
C ILE A 95 3.05 7.05 11.76
N GLU A 96 3.48 7.62 12.85
CA GLU A 96 2.70 8.57 13.65
C GLU A 96 3.25 9.99 13.63
N THR A 97 4.52 10.16 13.19
CA THR A 97 5.15 11.49 13.17
C THR A 97 5.95 11.70 11.88
N ALA A 98 6.18 12.98 11.56
CA ALA A 98 7.03 13.37 10.44
C ALA A 98 8.47 12.82 10.59
N GLU A 99 8.97 12.72 11.81
CA GLU A 99 10.32 12.20 12.08
C GLU A 99 10.42 10.71 11.72
N GLN A 100 9.36 9.92 12.03
CA GLN A 100 9.30 8.50 11.64
C GLN A 100 9.22 8.37 10.11
N ALA A 101 8.41 9.20 9.46
CA ALA A 101 8.31 9.21 7.99
C ALA A 101 9.66 9.55 7.35
N ALA A 102 10.39 10.53 7.91
CA ALA A 102 11.72 10.89 7.42
C ALA A 102 12.73 9.74 7.60
N ALA A 103 12.64 9.01 8.72
CA ALA A 103 13.48 7.82 8.95
C ALA A 103 13.18 6.73 7.92
N ALA A 104 11.89 6.51 7.59
CA ALA A 104 11.49 5.55 6.56
C ALA A 104 12.09 5.92 5.19
N VAL A 105 11.98 7.20 4.81
CA VAL A 105 12.58 7.68 3.55
C VAL A 105 14.10 7.50 3.57
N ALA A 106 14.77 7.83 4.69
CA ALA A 106 16.23 7.67 4.80
C ALA A 106 16.65 6.20 4.64
N ALA A 107 15.84 5.27 5.17
CA ALA A 107 16.13 3.84 5.12
C ALA A 107 16.08 3.26 3.68
N THR A 108 15.42 3.94 2.74
CA THR A 108 15.37 3.49 1.34
C THR A 108 16.56 3.96 0.50
N ARG A 109 17.41 4.81 1.06
CA ARG A 109 18.55 5.38 0.32
C ARG A 109 19.81 4.55 0.56
N TYR A 110 20.63 4.39 -0.49
CA TYR A 110 21.93 3.74 -0.33
C TYR A 110 22.83 4.60 0.56
N PRO A 111 23.54 3.99 1.52
CA PRO A 111 24.46 4.73 2.37
C PRO A 111 25.56 5.40 1.53
N PRO A 112 25.96 6.64 1.86
CA PRO A 112 27.06 7.28 1.14
C PRO A 112 28.37 6.52 1.36
N UNK A 113 28.60 5.93 0.42
CA UNK A 113 29.68 5.20 0.47
C UNK A 113 30.88 5.81 0.13
N GLY A 114 31.00 7.04 0.16
CA GLY A 114 32.20 7.75 -0.21
C GLY A 114 32.51 7.83 -1.71
N ARG A 115 31.63 7.35 -2.53
CA ARG A 115 31.75 7.40 -4.01
C ARG A 115 30.60 8.23 -4.55
N ASP A 116 30.82 8.80 -5.73
CA ASP A 116 29.76 9.50 -6.46
C ASP A 116 28.76 8.45 -6.94
N LEU A 117 27.66 8.35 -6.23
CA LEU A 117 26.54 7.47 -6.54
C LEU A 117 25.44 8.22 -7.30
N ALA A 118 25.79 9.33 -7.96
CA ALA A 118 24.83 10.06 -8.78
C ALA A 118 24.19 9.10 -9.80
N GLY A 119 22.88 8.92 -9.69
CA GLY A 119 22.14 7.96 -10.50
C GLY A 119 21.79 6.66 -9.82
N LEU A 120 22.30 6.41 -8.61
CA LEU A 120 21.89 5.26 -7.79
C LEU A 120 20.88 5.65 -6.70
N GLU A 121 20.10 6.68 -6.98
CA GLU A 121 18.99 7.05 -6.09
C GLU A 121 17.95 5.92 -6.10
N SER A 122 17.41 5.62 -4.93
CA SER A 122 16.32 4.65 -4.83
C SER A 122 15.19 5.06 -5.76
N ARG A 123 14.71 4.11 -6.54
CA ARG A 123 13.57 4.31 -7.44
C ARG A 123 12.27 3.88 -6.78
N ALA A 124 12.36 3.34 -5.56
CA ALA A 124 11.19 2.82 -4.87
C ALA A 124 10.40 3.95 -4.23
N ASP A 125 9.10 3.85 -4.34
CA ASP A 125 8.18 4.78 -3.68
C ASP A 125 8.04 4.42 -2.20
N VAL A 126 8.03 5.44 -1.33
CA VAL A 126 7.84 5.25 0.11
C VAL A 126 6.48 5.82 0.51
N PHE A 127 5.64 4.96 1.07
CA PHE A 127 4.33 5.34 1.60
C PHE A 127 4.35 5.24 3.12
N ALA A 128 3.95 6.33 3.79
CA ALA A 128 3.72 6.31 5.24
C ALA A 128 2.30 5.82 5.50
N MET A 129 2.13 4.78 6.30
CA MET A 129 0.79 4.27 6.61
C MET A 129 0.16 5.09 7.73
N ILE A 130 -1.01 5.66 7.46
CA ILE A 130 -1.77 6.49 8.37
C ILE A 130 -2.93 5.64 8.89
N GLU A 131 -2.80 5.16 10.12
CA GLU A 131 -3.74 4.19 10.67
C GLU A 131 -4.01 4.39 12.18
N THR A 132 -3.57 5.53 12.74
CA THR A 132 -3.86 5.88 14.13
C THR A 132 -4.35 7.32 14.25
N ALA A 133 -5.05 7.62 15.34
CA ALA A 133 -5.47 8.99 15.64
C ALA A 133 -4.25 9.93 15.85
N ALA A 134 -3.14 9.38 16.34
CA ALA A 134 -1.88 10.14 16.46
C ALA A 134 -1.35 10.53 15.07
N ALA A 135 -1.28 9.57 14.15
CA ALA A 135 -0.87 9.83 12.76
C ALA A 135 -1.79 10.88 12.10
N LEU A 136 -3.10 10.76 12.32
CA LEU A 136 -4.06 11.74 11.81
C LEU A 136 -3.76 13.13 12.36
N GLY A 137 -3.34 13.21 13.63
CA GLY A 137 -2.96 14.48 14.26
C GLY A 137 -1.76 15.17 13.63
N ASP A 138 -0.83 14.42 13.03
CA ASP A 138 0.42 14.94 12.43
C ASP A 138 0.43 14.83 10.90
N VAL A 139 -0.72 14.54 10.27
CA VAL A 139 -0.77 14.11 8.86
C VAL A 139 -0.19 15.15 7.89
N GLU A 140 -0.42 16.44 8.13
CA GLU A 140 0.10 17.49 7.26
C GLU A 140 1.64 17.53 7.31
N ARG A 141 2.22 17.35 8.51
CA ARG A 141 3.69 17.31 8.67
C ARG A 141 4.27 16.04 8.06
N ILE A 142 3.57 14.90 8.21
CA ILE A 142 3.98 13.63 7.60
C ILE A 142 4.01 13.79 6.07
N CYS A 143 2.92 14.29 5.48
CA CYS A 143 2.84 14.48 4.03
C CYS A 143 3.92 15.42 3.48
N ALA A 144 4.37 16.39 4.30
CA ALA A 144 5.37 17.37 3.88
C ALA A 144 6.83 16.83 3.93
N VAL A 145 7.04 15.57 4.34
CA VAL A 145 8.40 14.99 4.44
C VAL A 145 9.02 14.85 3.04
N PRO A 146 10.18 15.46 2.79
CA PRO A 146 10.83 15.36 1.48
C PRO A 146 11.22 13.92 1.13
N GLY A 147 10.83 13.48 -0.05
CA GLY A 147 11.12 12.14 -0.56
C GLY A 147 10.04 11.11 -0.25
N LEU A 148 8.99 11.49 0.49
CA LEU A 148 7.83 10.64 0.66
C LEU A 148 7.03 10.64 -0.65
N ALA A 149 6.70 9.46 -1.17
CA ALA A 149 5.91 9.33 -2.40
C ALA A 149 4.42 9.48 -2.13
N GLY A 150 3.98 9.03 -0.96
CA GLY A 150 2.57 9.09 -0.63
C GLY A 150 2.26 8.66 0.79
N ILE A 151 0.98 8.68 1.10
CA ILE A 151 0.45 8.07 2.33
C ILE A 151 -0.47 6.90 1.95
N TYR A 152 -0.58 5.94 2.86
CA TYR A 152 -1.45 4.78 2.70
C TYR A 152 -2.36 4.67 3.92
N VAL A 153 -3.66 4.78 3.73
CA VAL A 153 -4.60 4.73 4.85
C VAL A 153 -4.99 3.29 5.15
N GLY A 154 -4.93 2.91 6.44
CA GLY A 154 -5.50 1.66 6.97
C GLY A 154 -6.80 1.95 7.70
N PRO A 155 -7.97 1.90 7.01
CA PRO A 155 -9.22 2.35 7.63
C PRO A 155 -9.66 1.52 8.85
N VAL A 156 -9.34 0.22 8.88
CA VAL A 156 -9.71 -0.66 10.00
C VAL A 156 -8.95 -0.26 11.27
N ASP A 157 -7.62 -0.11 11.14
CA ASP A 157 -6.77 0.26 12.28
C ASP A 157 -7.07 1.69 12.73
N LEU A 158 -7.31 2.59 11.77
CA LEU A 158 -7.72 3.97 12.08
C LEU A 158 -9.05 3.97 12.85
N ALA A 159 -10.03 3.14 12.44
CA ALA A 159 -11.30 3.01 13.16
C ALA A 159 -11.07 2.58 14.61
N ILE A 160 -10.27 1.52 14.80
CA ILE A 160 -9.93 1.02 16.15
C ILE A 160 -9.30 2.14 16.98
N SER A 161 -8.33 2.85 16.40
CA SER A 161 -7.62 3.93 17.08
C SER A 161 -8.53 5.10 17.45
N MET A 162 -9.58 5.34 16.66
CA MET A 162 -10.56 6.41 16.89
C MET A 162 -11.75 5.94 17.76
N GLY A 163 -11.79 4.65 18.14
CA GLY A 163 -12.89 4.10 18.94
C GLY A 163 -14.17 3.88 18.15
N VAL A 164 -14.06 3.68 16.82
CA VAL A 164 -15.19 3.43 15.91
C VAL A 164 -15.26 1.91 15.63
N ASP A 165 -16.46 1.38 15.48
CA ASP A 165 -16.66 -0.02 15.14
C ASP A 165 -16.03 -0.34 13.77
N VAL A 166 -15.25 -1.41 13.70
CA VAL A 166 -14.55 -1.80 12.47
C VAL A 166 -15.48 -2.10 11.29
N SER A 167 -16.72 -2.53 11.59
CA SER A 167 -17.72 -2.77 10.53
C SER A 167 -18.15 -1.48 9.82
N GLU A 168 -17.87 -0.33 10.44
CA GLU A 168 -18.17 1.00 9.88
C GLU A 168 -16.92 1.71 9.35
N SER A 169 -15.80 1.00 9.18
CA SER A 169 -14.50 1.59 8.82
C SER A 169 -14.50 2.34 7.49
N THR A 170 -15.49 2.13 6.62
CA THR A 170 -15.62 2.87 5.36
C THR A 170 -16.95 3.61 5.24
N THR A 171 -17.73 3.68 6.32
CA THR A 171 -19.07 4.32 6.29
C THR A 171 -19.30 5.34 7.42
N HIS A 172 -18.58 5.21 8.55
CA HIS A 172 -18.76 6.11 9.70
C HIS A 172 -18.39 7.56 9.33
N PRO A 173 -19.25 8.54 9.64
CA PRO A 173 -18.99 9.93 9.25
C PRO A 173 -17.63 10.48 9.73
N ASP A 174 -17.24 10.18 10.96
CA ASP A 174 -15.97 10.67 11.51
C ASP A 174 -14.76 10.07 10.77
N LEU A 175 -14.85 8.79 10.36
CA LEU A 175 -13.79 8.15 9.58
C LEU A 175 -13.75 8.71 8.16
N LEU A 176 -14.90 8.95 7.54
CA LEU A 176 -14.95 9.58 6.22
C LEU A 176 -14.36 10.99 6.29
N ALA A 177 -14.65 11.74 7.35
CA ALA A 177 -14.04 13.07 7.56
C ALA A 177 -12.52 12.96 7.76
N ALA A 178 -12.06 11.99 8.55
CA ALA A 178 -10.62 11.76 8.75
C ALA A 178 -9.93 11.40 7.43
N MET A 179 -10.51 10.46 6.67
CA MET A 179 -9.97 10.07 5.36
C MET A 179 -9.95 11.23 4.36
N THR A 180 -10.98 12.08 4.41
CA THR A 180 -11.04 13.29 3.56
C THR A 180 -9.91 14.27 3.95
N ARG A 181 -9.66 14.46 5.25
CA ARG A 181 -8.55 15.30 5.73
C ARG A 181 -7.20 14.72 5.29
N ILE A 182 -7.00 13.41 5.47
CA ILE A 182 -5.76 12.74 5.06
C ILE A 182 -5.52 12.93 3.55
N ARG A 183 -6.55 12.68 2.72
CA ARG A 183 -6.46 12.87 1.27
C ARG A 183 -6.17 14.35 0.93
N GLY A 184 -6.79 15.27 1.67
CA GLY A 184 -6.54 16.71 1.49
C GLY A 184 -5.09 17.08 1.77
N ALA A 185 -4.53 16.59 2.89
CA ALA A 185 -3.13 16.84 3.26
C ALA A 185 -2.18 16.28 2.19
N ALA A 186 -2.46 15.09 1.67
CA ALA A 186 -1.66 14.50 0.60
C ALA A 186 -1.71 15.36 -0.67
N ALA A 187 -2.89 15.84 -1.05
CA ALA A 187 -3.06 16.69 -2.23
C ALA A 187 -2.30 18.02 -2.08
N GLU A 188 -2.37 18.65 -0.91
CA GLU A 188 -1.66 19.91 -0.64
C GLU A 188 -0.14 19.73 -0.71
N ALA A 189 0.35 18.58 -0.25
CA ALA A 189 1.78 18.26 -0.29
C ALA A 189 2.23 17.76 -1.68
N GLY A 190 1.29 17.44 -2.57
CA GLY A 190 1.62 16.89 -3.90
C GLY A 190 2.08 15.44 -3.86
N VAL A 191 1.62 14.66 -2.86
CA VAL A 191 1.97 13.24 -2.71
C VAL A 191 0.74 12.35 -2.96
N ILE A 192 0.98 11.08 -3.23
CA ILE A 192 -0.08 10.12 -3.57
C ILE A 192 -0.94 9.81 -2.34
N ALA A 193 -2.26 9.80 -2.51
CA ALA A 193 -3.18 9.32 -1.48
C ALA A 193 -3.62 7.88 -1.82
N ALA A 194 -3.14 6.92 -1.04
CA ALA A 194 -3.46 5.51 -1.18
C ALA A 194 -4.32 5.02 0.00
N VAL A 195 -5.08 3.93 -0.19
CA VAL A 195 -5.98 3.42 0.87
C VAL A 195 -6.30 1.93 0.68
N HIS A 196 -6.51 1.22 1.79
CA HIS A 196 -6.97 -0.17 1.78
C HIS A 196 -8.50 -0.19 1.78
N GLY A 197 -9.13 -0.47 0.64
CA GLY A 197 -10.59 -0.51 0.50
C GLY A 197 -11.23 -1.83 0.94
N GLY A 198 -10.54 -2.95 0.76
CA GLY A 198 -11.02 -4.26 1.19
C GLY A 198 -12.16 -4.85 0.35
N SER A 199 -12.73 -4.10 -0.58
CA SER A 199 -13.73 -4.60 -1.53
C SER A 199 -13.88 -3.64 -2.71
N GLY A 200 -14.44 -4.14 -3.80
CA GLY A 200 -14.72 -3.31 -4.97
C GLY A 200 -15.73 -2.20 -4.67
N ALA A 201 -16.75 -2.50 -3.87
CA ALA A 201 -17.77 -1.50 -3.50
C ALA A 201 -17.17 -0.35 -2.67
N ALA A 202 -16.39 -0.70 -1.64
CA ALA A 202 -15.67 0.32 -0.85
C ALA A 202 -14.67 1.08 -1.72
N GLY A 203 -13.98 0.36 -2.62
CA GLY A 203 -13.02 0.99 -3.55
C GLY A 203 -13.67 2.08 -4.40
N ALA A 204 -14.88 1.83 -4.91
CA ALA A 204 -15.61 2.83 -5.71
C ALA A 204 -15.92 4.09 -4.88
N VAL A 205 -16.33 3.92 -3.62
CA VAL A 205 -16.58 5.04 -2.70
C VAL A 205 -15.27 5.84 -2.48
N LEU A 206 -14.18 5.13 -2.19
CA LEU A 206 -12.88 5.76 -1.90
C LEU A 206 -12.30 6.48 -3.13
N ALA A 207 -12.52 5.93 -4.32
CA ALA A 207 -12.17 6.63 -5.57
C ALA A 207 -12.97 7.93 -5.70
N GLY A 208 -14.27 7.89 -5.35
CA GLY A 208 -15.10 9.08 -5.33
C GLY A 208 -14.62 10.15 -4.34
N LEU A 209 -13.96 9.75 -3.26
CA LEU A 209 -13.32 10.68 -2.31
C LEU A 209 -11.99 11.23 -2.83
N GLY A 210 -11.47 10.71 -3.95
CA GLY A 210 -10.26 11.21 -4.58
C GLY A 210 -8.98 10.45 -4.22
N PHE A 211 -9.09 9.25 -3.65
CA PHE A 211 -7.91 8.37 -3.47
C PHE A 211 -7.43 7.87 -4.83
N GLN A 212 -6.11 7.81 -4.98
CA GLN A 212 -5.46 7.55 -6.26
C GLN A 212 -4.93 6.13 -6.41
N MET A 213 -4.76 5.40 -5.30
CA MET A 213 -4.24 4.04 -5.26
C MET A 213 -5.06 3.28 -4.21
N ILE A 214 -5.80 2.25 -4.64
CA ILE A 214 -6.83 1.62 -3.79
C ILE A 214 -6.70 0.11 -3.86
N THR A 215 -6.42 -0.53 -2.71
CA THR A 215 -6.39 -1.99 -2.60
C THR A 215 -7.81 -2.52 -2.45
N LEU A 216 -8.23 -3.42 -3.34
CA LEU A 216 -9.61 -3.91 -3.36
C LEU A 216 -9.83 -5.20 -2.57
N ALA A 217 -8.89 -6.14 -2.62
CA ALA A 217 -9.11 -7.45 -2.00
C ALA A 217 -7.81 -8.20 -1.77
N ALA A 218 -7.81 -9.05 -0.75
CA ALA A 218 -6.76 -10.04 -0.59
C ALA A 218 -7.03 -11.25 -1.50
N GLU A 219 -5.98 -11.97 -1.90
CA GLU A 219 -6.08 -13.16 -2.74
C GLU A 219 -6.98 -14.23 -2.10
N SER A 220 -6.91 -14.38 -0.79
CA SER A 220 -7.74 -15.34 -0.05
C SER A 220 -9.23 -14.97 -0.10
N GLN A 221 -9.54 -13.66 -0.07
CA GLN A 221 -10.91 -13.17 -0.19
C GLN A 221 -11.43 -13.39 -1.61
N ALA A 222 -10.61 -13.10 -2.62
CA ALA A 222 -10.97 -13.30 -4.02
C ALA A 222 -11.22 -14.77 -4.31
N LEU A 223 -10.34 -15.66 -3.83
CA LEU A 223 -10.50 -17.11 -3.98
C LEU A 223 -11.78 -17.61 -3.30
N ARG A 224 -12.01 -17.18 -2.05
CA ARG A 224 -13.21 -17.58 -1.31
C ARG A 224 -14.48 -17.13 -2.02
N ARG A 225 -14.49 -15.90 -2.56
CA ARG A 225 -15.64 -15.35 -3.28
C ARG A 225 -15.95 -16.19 -4.52
N GLY A 226 -14.94 -16.48 -5.35
CA GLY A 226 -15.14 -17.31 -6.54
C GLY A 226 -15.56 -18.74 -6.21
N ALA A 227 -14.98 -19.35 -5.19
CA ALA A 227 -15.35 -20.68 -4.75
C ALA A 227 -16.81 -20.75 -4.25
N LEU A 228 -17.26 -19.73 -3.51
CA LEU A 228 -18.65 -19.64 -3.06
C LEU A 228 -19.61 -19.47 -4.23
N GLU A 229 -19.28 -18.63 -5.20
CA GLU A 229 -20.09 -18.42 -6.41
C GLU A 229 -20.34 -19.75 -7.14
N HIS A 230 -19.28 -20.51 -7.41
CA HIS A 230 -19.42 -21.83 -8.06
C HIS A 230 -20.26 -22.81 -7.23
N LEU A 231 -20.07 -22.78 -5.90
CA LEU A 231 -20.83 -23.68 -5.01
C LEU A 231 -22.32 -23.32 -4.98
N ASP A 232 -22.64 -22.04 -4.97
CA ASP A 232 -24.03 -21.56 -4.98
C ASP A 232 -24.70 -21.88 -6.33
N GLU A 233 -24.01 -21.67 -7.45
CA GLU A 233 -24.50 -22.08 -8.77
C GLU A 233 -24.84 -23.59 -8.80
N ALA A 234 -23.93 -24.42 -8.29
CA ALA A 234 -24.12 -25.88 -8.27
C ALA A 234 -25.32 -26.29 -7.38
N ARG A 235 -25.59 -25.49 -6.35
CA ARG A 235 -26.74 -25.73 -5.43
C ARG A 235 -28.04 -25.05 -5.85
N GLY A 236 -28.00 -24.27 -6.91
CA GLY A 236 -29.18 -23.55 -7.42
C GLY A 236 -29.60 -22.38 -6.50
N ARG A 237 -28.66 -21.67 -5.92
CA ARG A 237 -28.94 -20.52 -5.05
C ARG A 237 -28.58 -19.21 -5.73
#